data_9feba175dc4756ba8e1ec642159d322e
#
_entry.id   9feba175dc4756ba8e1ec642159d322e
#
_cell.length_a   1.000
_cell.length_b   1.000
_cell.length_c   1.000
_cell.angle_alpha   90.00
_cell.angle_beta   90.00
_cell.angle_gamma   90.00
#
_symmetry.space_group_name_H-M   'P 1'
#
loop_
_entity.id
_entity.type
_entity.pdbx_description
1 polymer ?
#
loop_
_entity_poly.entity_id
_entity_poly.type
_entity_poly.pdbx_seq_one_letter_code
_entity_poly.pdbx_strand_id
1 'polypeptide(L)'
;MSFATWLFERRLKKNRLARKVDFPKYDDVKTVLVLLNDAMYEQNIVDFLGQDRKHVMVKYPPKKKQISFWTKKPAKEFLQTISAHSYDILLDLTSQETIPIQYMVLEARAAFRCGGYVKEGLFDMTVLKTDSPMMLAQEIVHYLKEIKAK
;
A
#
# COMPACT_ATOMS: atom_id res chain seq x y z
N MET A 1 17.23 -15.95 -9.83
CA MET A 1 16.71 -14.90 -8.95
C MET A 1 17.79 -13.85 -8.73
N SER A 2 17.46 -12.57 -8.90
CA SER A 2 18.43 -11.50 -8.66
C SER A 2 18.67 -11.32 -7.16
N PHE A 3 19.80 -10.68 -6.82
CA PHE A 3 20.11 -10.33 -5.44
C PHE A 3 19.01 -9.44 -4.83
N ALA A 4 18.53 -8.45 -5.60
CA ALA A 4 17.47 -7.56 -5.14
C ALA A 4 16.18 -8.32 -4.81
N THR A 5 15.78 -9.26 -5.66
CA THR A 5 14.60 -10.10 -5.44
C THR A 5 14.78 -10.98 -4.20
N TRP A 6 15.94 -11.62 -4.08
CA TRP A 6 16.23 -12.48 -2.93
C TRP A 6 16.19 -11.70 -1.61
N LEU A 7 16.80 -10.52 -1.60
CA LEU A 7 16.83 -9.68 -0.41
C LEU A 7 15.43 -9.22 0.00
N PHE A 8 14.64 -8.80 -1.00
CA PHE A 8 13.26 -8.39 -0.76
C PHE A 8 12.42 -9.56 -0.23
N GLU A 9 12.50 -10.73 -0.83
CA GLU A 9 11.75 -11.91 -0.40
C GLU A 9 12.09 -12.31 1.04
N ARG A 10 13.37 -12.20 1.41
CA ARG A 10 13.80 -12.46 2.78
C ARG A 10 13.18 -11.46 3.76
N ARG A 11 13.16 -10.20 3.40
CA ARG A 11 12.56 -9.14 4.22
C ARG A 11 11.04 -9.33 4.34
N LEU A 12 10.40 -9.68 3.25
CA LEU A 12 8.97 -9.96 3.20
C LEU A 12 8.58 -11.10 4.13
N LYS A 13 9.31 -12.20 4.07
CA LYS A 13 9.09 -13.36 4.94
C LYS A 13 9.21 -12.97 6.42
N LYS A 14 10.24 -12.22 6.77
CA LYS A 14 10.45 -11.76 8.15
C LYS A 14 9.30 -10.86 8.61
N ASN A 15 8.87 -9.93 7.77
CA ASN A 15 7.75 -9.03 8.06
C ASN A 15 6.44 -9.81 8.26
N ARG A 16 6.16 -10.77 7.37
CA ARG A 16 4.98 -11.61 7.44
C ARG A 16 4.89 -12.37 8.78
N LEU A 17 6.01 -12.91 9.26
CA LEU A 17 6.06 -13.63 10.53
C LEU A 17 5.83 -12.73 11.74
N ALA A 18 6.19 -11.44 11.63
CA ALA A 18 6.06 -10.47 12.70
C ALA A 18 4.69 -9.78 12.74
N ARG A 19 3.89 -9.91 11.67
CA ARG A 19 2.60 -9.21 11.56
C ARG A 19 1.45 -10.07 12.07
N LYS A 20 0.59 -9.39 12.83
CA LYS A 20 -0.72 -9.91 13.19
C LYS A 20 -1.76 -9.06 12.47
N VAL A 21 -2.63 -9.69 11.67
CA VAL A 21 -3.56 -8.98 10.80
C VAL A 21 -4.98 -9.21 11.27
N ASP A 22 -5.71 -8.11 11.51
CA ASP A 22 -7.13 -8.12 11.80
C ASP A 22 -7.88 -7.38 10.68
N PHE A 23 -9.00 -7.94 10.21
CA PHE A 23 -9.83 -7.27 9.22
C PHE A 23 -10.46 -6.02 9.84
N PRO A 24 -10.31 -4.84 9.22
CA PRO A 24 -10.84 -3.61 9.77
C PRO A 24 -12.34 -3.49 9.53
N LYS A 25 -13.00 -2.78 10.45
CA LYS A 25 -14.32 -2.25 10.16
C LYS A 25 -14.12 -0.90 9.48
N TYR A 26 -14.59 -0.76 8.24
CA TYR A 26 -14.28 0.43 7.44
C TYR A 26 -14.70 1.73 8.11
N ASP A 27 -15.83 1.72 8.82
CA ASP A 27 -16.32 2.92 9.53
C ASP A 27 -15.35 3.39 10.64
N ASP A 28 -14.53 2.49 11.17
CA ASP A 28 -13.55 2.80 12.20
C ASP A 28 -12.20 3.22 11.63
N VAL A 29 -12.01 3.11 10.31
CA VAL A 29 -10.78 3.54 9.64
C VAL A 29 -10.74 5.07 9.62
N LYS A 30 -9.67 5.64 10.15
CA LYS A 30 -9.48 7.09 10.22
C LYS A 30 -8.35 7.60 9.33
N THR A 31 -7.33 6.79 9.13
CA THR A 31 -6.14 7.18 8.36
C THR A 31 -5.90 6.19 7.22
N VAL A 32 -5.69 6.74 6.03
CA VAL A 32 -5.49 5.97 4.81
C VAL A 32 -4.21 6.44 4.12
N LEU A 33 -3.30 5.51 3.84
CA LEU A 33 -2.16 5.78 2.98
C LEU A 33 -2.46 5.22 1.59
N VAL A 34 -2.36 6.07 0.58
CA VAL A 34 -2.58 5.71 -0.82
C VAL A 34 -1.26 5.79 -1.57
N LEU A 35 -0.86 4.71 -2.22
CA LEU A 35 0.26 4.71 -3.15
C LEU A 35 -0.31 4.87 -4.56
N LEU A 36 0.13 5.91 -5.26
CA LEU A 36 -0.40 6.30 -6.56
C LEU A 36 0.74 6.62 -7.50
N ASN A 37 0.62 6.28 -8.77
CA ASN A 37 1.64 6.58 -9.78
C ASN A 37 1.18 7.56 -10.85
N ASP A 38 -0.07 8.02 -10.80
CA ASP A 38 -0.61 8.98 -11.75
C ASP A 38 -1.36 10.09 -11.00
N ALA A 39 -0.79 11.29 -11.03
CA ALA A 39 -1.34 12.45 -10.33
C ALA A 39 -2.73 12.87 -10.84
N MET A 40 -3.10 12.45 -12.03
CA MET A 40 -4.42 12.76 -12.61
C MET A 40 -5.56 12.25 -11.73
N TYR A 41 -5.36 11.16 -11.01
CA TYR A 41 -6.39 10.54 -10.17
C TYR A 41 -6.37 11.03 -8.73
N GLU A 42 -5.36 11.78 -8.32
CA GLU A 42 -5.15 12.12 -6.90
C GLU A 42 -6.36 12.81 -6.28
N GLN A 43 -6.86 13.88 -6.88
CA GLN A 43 -7.96 14.66 -6.30
C GLN A 43 -9.23 13.83 -6.15
N ASN A 44 -9.58 13.06 -7.18
CA ASN A 44 -10.78 12.22 -7.15
C ASN A 44 -10.69 11.14 -6.07
N ILE A 45 -9.52 10.53 -5.91
CA ILE A 45 -9.31 9.50 -4.90
C ILE A 45 -9.34 10.09 -3.49
N VAL A 46 -8.69 11.24 -3.29
CA VAL A 46 -8.70 11.93 -1.99
C VAL A 46 -10.12 12.34 -1.62
N ASP A 47 -10.89 12.88 -2.55
CA ASP A 47 -12.28 13.27 -2.30
C ASP A 47 -13.14 12.06 -1.97
N PHE A 48 -12.97 10.97 -2.71
CA PHE A 48 -13.74 9.75 -2.49
C PHE A 48 -13.44 9.13 -1.11
N LEU A 49 -12.16 8.96 -0.77
CA LEU A 49 -11.76 8.35 0.49
C LEU A 49 -11.97 9.26 1.69
N GLY A 50 -11.95 10.59 1.48
CA GLY A 50 -12.12 11.58 2.53
C GLY A 50 -13.56 11.87 2.93
N GLN A 51 -14.56 11.32 2.23
CA GLN A 51 -15.98 11.63 2.46
C GLN A 51 -16.43 11.36 3.89
N ASP A 52 -15.87 10.35 4.55
CA ASP A 52 -16.25 9.91 5.88
C ASP A 52 -15.29 10.44 6.97
N ARG A 53 -14.74 11.64 6.77
CA ARG A 53 -13.82 12.32 7.70
C ARG A 53 -12.50 11.57 7.89
N LYS A 54 -12.06 10.81 6.87
CA LYS A 54 -10.79 10.10 6.93
C LYS A 54 -9.65 11.02 6.50
N HIS A 55 -8.49 10.85 7.13
CA HIS A 55 -7.27 11.49 6.71
C HIS A 55 -6.60 10.64 5.64
N VAL A 56 -6.42 11.21 4.46
CA VAL A 56 -5.83 10.52 3.31
C VAL A 56 -4.48 11.12 3.01
N MET A 57 -3.44 10.29 3.01
CA MET A 57 -2.10 10.68 2.58
C MET A 57 -1.77 9.94 1.29
N VAL A 58 -1.32 10.69 0.28
CA VAL A 58 -0.93 10.13 -1.02
C VAL A 58 0.58 10.17 -1.14
N LYS A 59 1.18 9.04 -1.56
CA LYS A 59 2.61 8.94 -1.83
C LYS A 59 2.82 8.38 -3.21
N TYR A 60 3.82 8.93 -3.90
CA TYR A 60 4.24 8.48 -5.23
C TYR A 60 5.50 7.63 -5.13
N PRO A 61 5.77 6.77 -6.14
CA PRO A 61 6.99 5.97 -6.16
C PRO A 61 8.25 6.84 -6.08
N PRO A 62 9.35 6.30 -5.54
CA PRO A 62 10.60 7.05 -5.46
C PRO A 62 11.16 7.30 -6.86
N LYS A 63 11.89 8.40 -7.01
CA LYS A 63 12.62 8.70 -8.24
C LYS A 63 13.82 7.76 -8.35
N LYS A 64 14.30 7.53 -9.59
CA LYS A 64 15.42 6.63 -9.86
C LYS A 64 16.63 6.90 -8.95
N LYS A 65 16.97 8.16 -8.73
CA LYS A 65 18.09 8.55 -7.85
C LYS A 65 17.87 8.22 -6.38
N GLN A 66 16.65 7.91 -5.98
CA GLN A 66 16.27 7.54 -4.61
C GLN A 66 16.21 6.03 -4.42
N ILE A 67 16.64 5.26 -5.41
CA ILE A 67 16.58 3.80 -5.40
C ILE A 67 17.99 3.23 -5.50
N SER A 68 18.33 2.30 -4.60
CA SER A 68 19.62 1.60 -4.64
C SER A 68 19.73 0.76 -5.91
N PHE A 69 20.86 0.88 -6.62
CA PHE A 69 21.13 0.07 -7.80
C PHE A 69 21.17 -1.43 -7.51
N TRP A 70 21.75 -1.82 -6.38
CA TRP A 70 21.97 -3.23 -6.05
C TRP A 70 20.76 -3.89 -5.43
N THR A 71 20.10 -3.21 -4.49
CA THR A 71 19.01 -3.80 -3.71
C THR A 71 17.63 -3.44 -4.24
N LYS A 72 17.54 -2.43 -5.12
CA LYS A 72 16.29 -1.82 -5.59
C LYS A 72 15.45 -1.23 -4.45
N LYS A 73 16.05 -1.12 -3.27
CA LYS A 73 15.37 -0.56 -2.11
C LYS A 73 15.40 0.97 -2.19
N PRO A 74 14.29 1.64 -1.88
CA PRO A 74 14.27 3.10 -1.78
C PRO A 74 15.24 3.59 -0.69
N ALA A 75 15.76 4.80 -0.86
CA ALA A 75 16.65 5.42 0.12
C ALA A 75 15.96 5.52 1.49
N LYS A 76 16.76 5.43 2.54
CA LYS A 76 16.28 5.46 3.91
C LYS A 76 15.45 6.71 4.18
N GLU A 77 15.90 7.87 3.71
CA GLU A 77 15.20 9.14 3.89
C GLU A 77 13.81 9.12 3.23
N PHE A 78 13.72 8.52 2.06
CA PHE A 78 12.43 8.36 1.38
C PHE A 78 11.49 7.46 2.18
N LEU A 79 11.96 6.31 2.64
CA LEU A 79 11.15 5.38 3.42
C LEU A 79 10.74 5.97 4.76
N GLN A 80 11.54 6.82 5.37
CA GLN A 80 11.18 7.51 6.61
C GLN A 80 9.98 8.42 6.45
N THR A 81 9.78 9.03 5.26
CA THR A 81 8.58 9.85 5.01
C THR A 81 7.30 9.03 5.06
N ILE A 82 7.41 7.74 4.80
CA ILE A 82 6.27 6.81 4.81
C ILE A 82 6.08 6.22 6.22
N SER A 83 7.16 5.81 6.87
CA SER A 83 7.11 5.15 8.17
C SER A 83 6.98 6.11 9.36
N ALA A 84 7.00 7.44 9.10
CA ALA A 84 6.87 8.45 10.16
C ALA A 84 5.51 8.44 10.85
N HIS A 85 4.48 7.95 10.18
CA HIS A 85 3.12 7.89 10.71
C HIS A 85 2.59 6.46 10.64
N SER A 86 1.60 6.16 11.48
CA SER A 86 0.85 4.90 11.42
C SER A 86 -0.46 5.13 10.67
N TYR A 87 -0.89 4.11 9.90
CA TYR A 87 -2.12 4.18 9.11
C TYR A 87 -3.01 2.99 9.44
N ASP A 88 -4.32 3.19 9.42
CA ASP A 88 -5.27 2.10 9.61
C ASP A 88 -5.29 1.18 8.40
N ILE A 89 -5.29 1.76 7.19
CA ILE A 89 -5.20 0.98 5.95
C ILE A 89 -4.21 1.60 4.97
N LEU A 90 -3.64 0.74 4.13
CA LEU A 90 -2.83 1.15 2.99
C LEU A 90 -3.49 0.60 1.73
N LEU A 91 -3.62 1.46 0.71
CA LEU A 91 -4.12 1.08 -0.61
C LEU A 91 -3.00 1.29 -1.63
N ASP A 92 -2.46 0.21 -2.18
CA ASP A 92 -1.55 0.29 -3.32
C ASP A 92 -2.36 0.31 -4.61
N LEU A 93 -2.57 1.51 -5.14
CA LEU A 93 -3.33 1.73 -6.37
C LEU A 93 -2.43 1.79 -7.60
N THR A 94 -1.12 1.60 -7.44
CA THR A 94 -0.19 1.61 -8.58
C THR A 94 -0.33 0.37 -9.44
N SER A 95 -0.71 -0.75 -8.85
CA SER A 95 -0.78 -2.07 -9.51
C SER A 95 0.51 -2.47 -10.22
N GLN A 96 1.65 -1.93 -9.76
CA GLN A 96 2.97 -2.21 -10.32
C GLN A 96 3.75 -3.14 -9.41
N GLU A 97 4.09 -4.32 -9.92
CA GLU A 97 4.85 -5.33 -9.19
C GLU A 97 6.36 -5.03 -9.24
N THR A 98 6.76 -3.86 -8.75
CA THR A 98 8.17 -3.46 -8.72
C THR A 98 8.70 -3.49 -7.29
N ILE A 99 9.96 -3.86 -7.15
CA ILE A 99 10.59 -3.97 -5.83
C ILE A 99 10.55 -2.66 -5.04
N PRO A 100 10.85 -1.49 -5.64
CA PRO A 100 10.78 -0.23 -4.88
C PRO A 100 9.41 0.06 -4.28
N ILE A 101 8.33 -0.17 -5.06
CA ILE A 101 6.97 0.08 -4.57
C ILE A 101 6.60 -0.96 -3.51
N GLN A 102 6.99 -2.21 -3.69
CA GLN A 102 6.75 -3.26 -2.71
C GLN A 102 7.43 -2.96 -1.37
N TYR A 103 8.62 -2.35 -1.39
CA TYR A 103 9.26 -1.87 -0.15
C TYR A 103 8.44 -0.76 0.51
N MET A 104 7.83 0.12 -0.27
CA MET A 104 6.95 1.15 0.31
C MET A 104 5.80 0.52 1.08
N VAL A 105 5.17 -0.50 0.50
CA VAL A 105 4.08 -1.25 1.17
C VAL A 105 4.60 -1.93 2.44
N LEU A 106 5.74 -2.57 2.34
CA LEU A 106 6.33 -3.36 3.41
C LEU A 106 6.76 -2.49 4.60
N GLU A 107 7.39 -1.34 4.34
CA GLU A 107 7.93 -0.46 5.37
C GLU A 107 6.89 0.51 5.92
N ALA A 108 5.73 0.64 5.29
CA ALA A 108 4.64 1.46 5.80
C ALA A 108 4.08 0.83 7.08
N ARG A 109 3.79 1.67 8.06
CA ARG A 109 3.19 1.24 9.32
C ARG A 109 1.67 1.22 9.18
N ALA A 110 1.17 0.27 8.40
CA ALA A 110 -0.25 0.11 8.13
C ALA A 110 -0.77 -1.18 8.77
N ALA A 111 -1.92 -1.08 9.43
CA ALA A 111 -2.54 -2.22 10.10
C ALA A 111 -3.12 -3.23 9.08
N PHE A 112 -3.61 -2.74 7.93
CA PHE A 112 -4.19 -3.57 6.89
C PHE A 112 -3.75 -3.05 5.52
N ARG A 113 -3.36 -3.97 4.62
CA ARG A 113 -2.79 -3.63 3.31
C ARG A 113 -3.64 -4.19 2.19
N CYS A 114 -4.01 -3.34 1.23
CA CYS A 114 -4.79 -3.72 0.05
C CYS A 114 -4.04 -3.41 -1.22
N GLY A 115 -4.17 -4.25 -2.22
CA GLY A 115 -3.52 -4.06 -3.51
C GLY A 115 -4.31 -4.61 -4.68
N GLY A 116 -3.77 -4.44 -5.89
CA GLY A 116 -4.39 -4.83 -7.15
C GLY A 116 -3.77 -6.05 -7.82
N TYR A 117 -2.88 -6.75 -7.17
CA TYR A 117 -2.28 -7.99 -7.67
C TYR A 117 -1.96 -8.92 -6.50
N VAL A 118 -1.80 -10.21 -6.81
CA VAL A 118 -1.49 -11.21 -5.78
C VAL A 118 0.00 -11.24 -5.48
N LYS A 119 0.35 -10.99 -4.23
CA LYS A 119 1.70 -11.20 -3.70
C LYS A 119 1.56 -11.68 -2.26
N GLU A 120 1.80 -12.95 -2.05
CA GLU A 120 1.68 -13.58 -0.73
C GLU A 120 2.58 -12.88 0.30
N GLY A 121 1.99 -12.54 1.44
CA GLY A 121 2.70 -11.88 2.53
C GLY A 121 2.82 -10.38 2.40
N LEU A 122 2.46 -9.79 1.25
CA LEU A 122 2.51 -8.33 1.05
C LEU A 122 1.16 -7.68 1.28
N PHE A 123 0.11 -8.18 0.65
CA PHE A 123 -1.25 -7.65 0.78
C PHE A 123 -2.12 -8.57 1.61
N ASP A 124 -2.96 -7.99 2.45
CA ASP A 124 -3.94 -8.70 3.26
C ASP A 124 -5.25 -8.92 2.49
N MET A 125 -5.52 -8.03 1.54
CA MET A 125 -6.66 -8.15 0.62
C MET A 125 -6.24 -7.69 -0.76
N THR A 126 -6.66 -8.41 -1.79
CA THR A 126 -6.37 -8.09 -3.18
C THR A 126 -7.64 -8.06 -4.00
N VAL A 127 -7.79 -7.02 -4.83
CA VAL A 127 -8.88 -6.89 -5.78
C VAL A 127 -8.26 -6.86 -7.19
N LEU A 128 -8.66 -7.80 -8.02
CA LEU A 128 -8.12 -7.98 -9.36
C LEU A 128 -9.05 -7.41 -10.43
N LYS A 129 -8.52 -7.24 -11.65
CA LYS A 129 -9.28 -6.87 -12.86
C LYS A 129 -9.93 -5.50 -12.79
N THR A 130 -9.19 -4.50 -12.32
CA THR A 130 -9.64 -3.11 -12.37
C THR A 130 -8.95 -2.37 -13.52
N ASP A 131 -9.65 -1.40 -14.11
CA ASP A 131 -9.14 -0.66 -15.29
C ASP A 131 -8.42 0.64 -14.90
N SER A 132 -8.62 1.12 -13.67
CA SER A 132 -8.01 2.39 -13.23
C SER A 132 -7.77 2.38 -11.74
N PRO A 133 -6.88 3.28 -11.25
CA PRO A 133 -6.68 3.46 -9.81
C PRO A 133 -7.98 3.84 -9.07
N MET A 134 -8.81 4.67 -9.69
CA MET A 134 -10.08 5.07 -9.08
C MET A 134 -11.03 3.89 -8.92
N MET A 135 -11.14 3.06 -9.96
CA MET A 135 -11.97 1.85 -9.90
C MET A 135 -11.43 0.88 -8.84
N LEU A 136 -10.12 0.73 -8.75
CA LEU A 136 -9.50 -0.13 -7.74
C LEU A 136 -9.84 0.38 -6.32
N ALA A 137 -9.73 1.69 -6.08
CA ALA A 137 -10.09 2.28 -4.80
C ALA A 137 -11.56 2.04 -4.46
N GLN A 138 -12.46 2.23 -5.41
CA GLN A 138 -13.90 2.01 -5.22
C GLN A 138 -14.21 0.55 -4.88
N GLU A 139 -13.59 -0.39 -5.58
CA GLU A 139 -13.79 -1.82 -5.35
C GLU A 139 -13.24 -2.25 -3.99
N ILE A 140 -12.06 -1.77 -3.61
CA ILE A 140 -11.49 -2.07 -2.30
C ILE A 140 -12.42 -1.59 -1.19
N VAL A 141 -12.88 -0.34 -1.27
CA VAL A 141 -13.79 0.22 -0.27
C VAL A 141 -15.11 -0.55 -0.22
N HIS A 142 -15.64 -0.92 -1.38
CA HIS A 142 -16.85 -1.73 -1.46
C HIS A 142 -16.70 -3.04 -0.65
N TYR A 143 -15.62 -3.77 -0.88
CA TYR A 143 -15.38 -5.02 -0.14
C TYR A 143 -15.10 -4.78 1.34
N LEU A 144 -14.36 -3.72 1.69
CA LEU A 144 -14.11 -3.40 3.10
C LEU A 144 -15.39 -3.09 3.87
N LYS A 145 -16.36 -2.44 3.22
CA LYS A 145 -17.66 -2.16 3.84
C LYS A 145 -18.49 -3.41 4.07
N GLU A 146 -18.27 -4.46 3.29
CA GLU A 146 -18.97 -5.74 3.45
C GLU A 146 -18.35 -6.62 4.53
N ILE A 147 -17.10 -6.37 4.91
CA ILE A 147 -16.43 -7.13 5.96
C ILE A 147 -17.04 -6.71 7.30
N LYS A 148 -17.60 -7.69 8.01
CA LYS A 148 -18.07 -7.48 9.37
C LYS A 148 -16.99 -7.89 10.33
N ALA A 149 -16.48 -6.96 11.15
CA ALA A 149 -15.56 -7.26 12.22
C ALA A 149 -16.26 -8.21 13.20
N LYS A 150 -15.62 -9.34 13.46
CA LYS A 150 -16.11 -10.28 14.45
C LYS A 150 -15.74 -9.82 15.85
#